data_502bfc8a80e886beca12c9445b3c9041
#
_entry.id   502bfc8a80e886beca12c9445b3c9041
#
_cell.length_a   1.000
_cell.length_b   1.000
_cell.length_c   1.000
_cell.angle_alpha   90.00
_cell.angle_beta   90.00
_cell.angle_gamma   90.00
#
_symmetry.space_group_name_H-M   'P 1'
#
loop_
_entity.id
_entity.type
_entity.pdbx_description
1 polymer ?
#
loop_
_entity_poly.entity_id
_entity_poly.type
_entity_poly.pdbx_seq_one_letter_code
_entity_poly.pdbx_strand_id
1 'polypeptide(L)'
;MISYCTNVHPAEDVDGIVAQLERYALQVRERLGADKLGVGLWLSAPVARGLADDAGARKAFRAELDARGLSVYTLNAFPYGGFHDEVVKHAVYRPLWTESERVAYTIDCVTVLADLLAEDATYGSISTLPLAWREPWTDHDDHAAATAFEQVVRAIRTTGDRPIRLAVEPEPGCVLDTVADALGWLSGRVDPEYVGLCLDTCHLAVSFADPAETLKAIAESEVDIVKVQASAALHVEKPAEAAEALATFAEPRYLHQVRELGADGVVHKADDLPEAWTELPGEGPWRVHFHMPLHQAPAAPLATTTDVLRTVAAGLPGEPHIEVETYTWSVLPDAGDLVGGIAAELEWAKANLVREGVSA
;
A
#
# COMPACT_ATOMS: atom_id res chain seq x y z
N MET A 1 0.95 15.61 3.00
CA MET A 1 -0.14 15.53 1.99
C MET A 1 -0.84 14.18 2.13
N ILE A 2 -2.18 14.15 2.07
CA ILE A 2 -2.97 12.91 2.08
C ILE A 2 -3.56 12.68 0.71
N SER A 3 -3.42 11.46 0.18
CA SER A 3 -4.04 10.96 -1.04
C SER A 3 -4.83 9.68 -0.77
N TYR A 4 -5.62 9.22 -1.74
CA TYR A 4 -6.14 7.85 -1.72
C TYR A 4 -5.59 7.05 -2.88
N CYS A 5 -5.45 5.73 -2.69
CA CYS A 5 -4.91 4.82 -3.67
C CYS A 5 -5.96 4.43 -4.71
N THR A 6 -5.64 4.61 -5.99
CA THR A 6 -6.57 4.26 -7.08
C THR A 6 -6.58 2.78 -7.43
N ASN A 7 -5.80 1.93 -6.72
CA ASN A 7 -5.87 0.47 -6.88
C ASN A 7 -7.24 -0.13 -6.49
N VAL A 8 -8.08 0.65 -5.83
CA VAL A 8 -9.49 0.31 -5.59
C VAL A 8 -10.34 0.27 -6.89
N HIS A 9 -9.84 0.83 -7.98
CA HIS A 9 -10.51 0.93 -9.27
C HIS A 9 -9.92 -0.05 -10.30
N PRO A 10 -10.76 -0.78 -11.08
CA PRO A 10 -10.31 -1.92 -11.86
C PRO A 10 -9.73 -1.63 -13.26
N ALA A 11 -9.67 -0.36 -13.74
CA ALA A 11 -9.23 -0.10 -15.11
C ALA A 11 -7.72 -0.30 -15.31
N GLU A 12 -7.38 -0.99 -16.39
CA GLU A 12 -6.01 -1.30 -16.80
C GLU A 12 -5.68 -0.78 -18.22
N ASP A 13 -6.35 0.25 -18.67
CA ASP A 13 -6.01 1.04 -19.84
C ASP A 13 -6.23 2.54 -19.57
N VAL A 14 -5.58 3.40 -20.34
CA VAL A 14 -5.56 4.85 -20.06
C VAL A 14 -6.97 5.46 -20.13
N ASP A 15 -7.78 5.08 -21.12
CA ASP A 15 -9.13 5.63 -21.29
C ASP A 15 -10.05 5.20 -20.14
N GLY A 16 -9.93 3.93 -19.72
CA GLY A 16 -10.64 3.39 -18.57
C GLY A 16 -10.22 4.08 -17.26
N ILE A 17 -8.91 4.32 -17.06
CA ILE A 17 -8.41 5.06 -15.90
C ILE A 17 -8.98 6.48 -15.90
N VAL A 18 -8.93 7.22 -17.02
CA VAL A 18 -9.52 8.57 -17.12
C VAL A 18 -11.00 8.55 -16.80
N ALA A 19 -11.75 7.56 -17.34
CA ALA A 19 -13.18 7.41 -17.03
C ALA A 19 -13.44 7.12 -15.54
N GLN A 20 -12.57 6.38 -14.87
CA GLN A 20 -12.66 6.13 -13.42
C GLN A 20 -12.28 7.36 -12.59
N LEU A 21 -11.28 8.14 -13.01
CA LEU A 21 -10.96 9.41 -12.37
C LEU A 21 -12.16 10.38 -12.42
N GLU A 22 -12.87 10.43 -13.53
CA GLU A 22 -14.11 11.20 -13.67
C GLU A 22 -15.22 10.66 -12.77
N ARG A 23 -15.43 9.34 -12.79
CA ARG A 23 -16.54 8.68 -12.09
C ARG A 23 -16.37 8.69 -10.57
N TYR A 24 -15.13 8.57 -10.07
CA TYR A 24 -14.85 8.39 -8.66
C TYR A 24 -14.03 9.55 -8.06
N ALA A 25 -12.82 9.80 -8.52
CA ALA A 25 -11.92 10.78 -7.92
C ALA A 25 -12.47 12.20 -7.95
N LEU A 26 -13.03 12.62 -9.09
CA LEU A 26 -13.69 13.91 -9.22
C LEU A 26 -14.87 14.03 -8.25
N GLN A 27 -15.71 12.99 -8.15
CA GLN A 27 -16.87 12.98 -7.26
C GLN A 27 -16.46 13.00 -5.78
N VAL A 28 -15.37 12.30 -5.41
CA VAL A 28 -14.78 12.36 -4.06
C VAL A 28 -14.30 13.78 -3.77
N ARG A 29 -13.56 14.41 -4.69
CA ARG A 29 -13.10 15.79 -4.55
C ARG A 29 -14.25 16.78 -4.33
N GLU A 30 -15.30 16.67 -5.14
CA GLU A 30 -16.49 17.53 -5.05
C GLU A 30 -17.22 17.33 -3.73
N ARG A 31 -17.36 16.09 -3.27
CA ARG A 31 -18.00 15.76 -1.98
C ARG A 31 -17.23 16.32 -0.78
N LEU A 32 -15.90 16.35 -0.87
CA LEU A 32 -15.03 16.97 0.13
C LEU A 32 -15.02 18.52 0.06
N GLY A 33 -15.59 19.12 -0.98
CA GLY A 33 -15.50 20.56 -1.24
C GLY A 33 -14.06 21.04 -1.43
N ALA A 34 -13.18 20.17 -1.92
CA ALA A 34 -11.76 20.47 -2.05
C ALA A 34 -11.43 21.07 -3.41
N ASP A 35 -10.54 22.07 -3.46
CA ASP A 35 -10.03 22.62 -4.73
C ASP A 35 -9.15 21.59 -5.45
N LYS A 36 -8.35 20.84 -4.70
CA LYS A 36 -7.48 19.77 -5.20
C LYS A 36 -7.64 18.51 -4.35
N LEU A 37 -7.45 17.36 -5.00
CA LEU A 37 -7.44 16.05 -4.34
C LEU A 37 -6.15 15.31 -4.68
N GLY A 38 -5.42 14.85 -3.65
CA GLY A 38 -4.28 13.94 -3.82
C GLY A 38 -4.76 12.55 -4.24
N VAL A 39 -4.14 12.01 -5.27
CA VAL A 39 -4.36 10.63 -5.73
C VAL A 39 -3.02 9.91 -5.86
N GLY A 40 -2.95 8.71 -5.29
CA GLY A 40 -1.86 7.77 -5.57
C GLY A 40 -2.31 6.84 -6.69
N LEU A 41 -1.64 6.90 -7.82
CA LEU A 41 -2.05 6.13 -8.97
C LEU A 41 -1.51 4.70 -8.91
N TRP A 42 -2.38 3.74 -9.21
CA TRP A 42 -1.98 2.43 -9.68
C TRP A 42 -2.11 2.38 -11.20
N LEU A 43 -1.04 1.96 -11.86
CA LEU A 43 -0.95 1.79 -13.29
C LEU A 43 -0.49 0.35 -13.57
N SER A 44 -1.27 -0.44 -14.30
CA SER A 44 -0.79 -1.76 -14.73
C SER A 44 0.45 -1.62 -15.64
N ALA A 45 1.27 -2.65 -15.72
CA ALA A 45 2.52 -2.59 -16.47
C ALA A 45 2.36 -2.19 -17.94
N PRO A 46 1.34 -2.66 -18.68
CA PRO A 46 1.10 -2.17 -20.04
C PRO A 46 0.80 -0.67 -20.10
N VAL A 47 0.06 -0.12 -19.13
CA VAL A 47 -0.25 1.31 -19.04
C VAL A 47 1.00 2.11 -18.70
N ALA A 48 1.75 1.69 -17.67
CA ALA A 48 3.00 2.34 -17.28
C ALA A 48 3.98 2.38 -18.46
N ARG A 49 4.14 1.27 -19.18
CA ARG A 49 4.99 1.16 -20.37
C ARG A 49 4.53 2.09 -21.48
N GLY A 50 3.24 2.09 -21.84
CA GLY A 50 2.71 2.95 -22.88
C GLY A 50 2.90 4.44 -22.57
N LEU A 51 2.70 4.83 -21.32
CA LEU A 51 2.96 6.19 -20.87
C LEU A 51 4.46 6.51 -20.83
N ALA A 52 5.31 5.59 -20.40
CA ALA A 52 6.77 5.79 -20.36
C ALA A 52 7.37 5.99 -21.76
N ASP A 53 6.87 5.28 -22.77
CA ASP A 53 7.34 5.34 -24.15
C ASP A 53 6.85 6.59 -24.91
N ASP A 54 5.76 7.24 -24.47
CA ASP A 54 5.14 8.38 -25.17
C ASP A 54 4.97 9.62 -24.27
N ALA A 55 5.86 10.59 -24.43
CA ALA A 55 5.77 11.87 -23.71
C ALA A 55 4.51 12.68 -24.06
N GLY A 56 3.95 12.52 -25.26
CA GLY A 56 2.69 13.14 -25.65
C GLY A 56 1.51 12.55 -24.88
N ALA A 57 1.49 11.22 -24.71
CA ALA A 57 0.49 10.53 -23.92
C ALA A 57 0.60 10.93 -22.43
N ARG A 58 1.82 11.02 -21.84
CA ARG A 58 2.00 11.51 -20.46
C ARG A 58 1.46 12.93 -20.28
N LYS A 59 1.78 13.83 -21.24
CA LYS A 59 1.28 15.21 -21.22
C LYS A 59 -0.26 15.27 -21.31
N ALA A 60 -0.86 14.45 -22.17
CA ALA A 60 -2.32 14.36 -22.29
C ALA A 60 -2.94 13.84 -20.99
N PHE A 61 -2.37 12.76 -20.41
CA PHE A 61 -2.85 12.20 -19.16
C PHE A 61 -2.69 13.19 -17.98
N ARG A 62 -1.58 13.95 -17.93
CA ARG A 62 -1.41 15.06 -16.97
C ARG A 62 -2.53 16.09 -17.11
N ALA A 63 -2.88 16.49 -18.34
CA ALA A 63 -3.95 17.45 -18.58
C ALA A 63 -5.32 16.93 -18.12
N GLU A 64 -5.59 15.61 -18.23
CA GLU A 64 -6.81 14.99 -17.70
C GLU A 64 -6.88 15.06 -16.17
N LEU A 65 -5.75 14.86 -15.49
CA LEU A 65 -5.64 15.01 -14.02
C LEU A 65 -5.87 16.46 -13.60
N ASP A 66 -5.16 17.40 -14.24
CA ASP A 66 -5.25 18.83 -13.92
C ASP A 66 -6.65 19.38 -14.14
N ALA A 67 -7.34 18.97 -15.24
CA ALA A 67 -8.72 19.38 -15.55
C ALA A 67 -9.72 18.96 -14.46
N ARG A 68 -9.41 17.91 -13.69
CA ARG A 68 -10.24 17.40 -12.59
C ARG A 68 -9.78 17.88 -11.22
N GLY A 69 -8.73 18.70 -11.15
CA GLY A 69 -8.14 19.13 -9.89
C GLY A 69 -7.51 17.99 -9.09
N LEU A 70 -6.93 16.99 -9.79
CA LEU A 70 -6.26 15.85 -9.16
C LEU A 70 -4.75 16.06 -9.17
N SER A 71 -4.10 15.77 -8.06
CA SER A 71 -2.66 15.93 -7.86
C SER A 71 -2.00 14.59 -7.54
N VAL A 72 -0.93 14.25 -8.26
CA VAL A 72 -0.20 12.99 -8.07
C VAL A 72 1.08 13.26 -7.27
N TYR A 73 1.25 12.54 -6.15
CA TYR A 73 2.44 12.58 -5.29
C TYR A 73 3.13 11.22 -5.24
N THR A 74 2.38 10.16 -5.51
CA THR A 74 2.82 8.79 -5.32
C THR A 74 2.22 7.86 -6.38
N LEU A 75 2.95 6.80 -6.71
CA LEU A 75 2.41 5.65 -7.41
C LEU A 75 2.43 4.42 -6.49
N ASN A 76 1.42 3.56 -6.65
CA ASN A 76 1.45 2.21 -6.11
C ASN A 76 1.89 1.25 -7.23
N ALA A 77 3.14 0.79 -7.17
CA ALA A 77 3.70 -0.18 -8.12
C ALA A 77 3.84 -1.58 -7.50
N PHE A 78 3.05 -1.90 -6.48
CA PHE A 78 3.00 -3.24 -5.91
C PHE A 78 2.33 -4.20 -6.90
N PRO A 79 1.04 -4.05 -7.29
CA PRO A 79 0.45 -4.91 -8.31
C PRO A 79 1.00 -4.56 -9.71
N TYR A 80 1.45 -5.58 -10.42
CA TYR A 80 1.95 -5.45 -11.79
C TYR A 80 0.82 -5.33 -12.83
N GLY A 81 -0.29 -6.02 -12.57
CA GLY A 81 -1.51 -6.05 -13.38
C GLY A 81 -2.44 -7.14 -12.88
N GLY A 82 -3.67 -7.20 -13.42
CA GLY A 82 -4.66 -8.21 -13.06
C GLY A 82 -5.16 -8.10 -11.61
N PHE A 83 -5.03 -6.94 -10.98
CA PHE A 83 -5.35 -6.78 -9.55
C PHE A 83 -6.85 -6.91 -9.25
N HIS A 84 -7.69 -6.79 -10.27
CA HIS A 84 -9.14 -6.98 -10.17
C HIS A 84 -9.66 -8.21 -10.90
N ASP A 85 -8.78 -9.14 -11.25
CA ASP A 85 -9.17 -10.44 -11.80
C ASP A 85 -10.05 -11.21 -10.80
N GLU A 86 -10.76 -12.21 -11.27
CA GLU A 86 -11.66 -13.03 -10.43
C GLU A 86 -10.90 -13.67 -9.26
N VAL A 87 -9.66 -14.11 -9.50
CA VAL A 87 -8.75 -14.67 -8.50
C VAL A 87 -7.36 -14.05 -8.67
N VAL A 88 -6.88 -13.34 -7.68
CA VAL A 88 -5.56 -12.69 -7.64
C VAL A 88 -4.58 -13.50 -6.82
N LYS A 89 -4.90 -13.71 -5.52
CA LYS A 89 -4.10 -14.51 -4.59
C LYS A 89 -2.58 -14.24 -4.76
N HIS A 90 -1.77 -15.29 -4.89
CA HIS A 90 -0.31 -15.17 -5.04
C HIS A 90 0.16 -14.52 -6.35
N ALA A 91 -0.72 -14.31 -7.34
CA ALA A 91 -0.34 -13.66 -8.59
C ALA A 91 0.08 -12.19 -8.38
N VAL A 92 -0.41 -11.53 -7.31
CA VAL A 92 -0.04 -10.14 -6.99
C VAL A 92 1.47 -9.97 -6.75
N TYR A 93 2.15 -11.02 -6.25
CA TYR A 93 3.59 -11.00 -5.97
C TYR A 93 4.46 -11.24 -7.21
N ARG A 94 3.86 -11.38 -8.39
CA ARG A 94 4.56 -11.57 -9.66
C ARG A 94 4.49 -10.31 -10.55
N PRO A 95 5.57 -10.02 -11.31
CA PRO A 95 6.91 -10.63 -11.27
C PRO A 95 7.67 -10.26 -9.99
N LEU A 96 8.62 -11.11 -9.60
CA LEU A 96 9.47 -10.92 -8.42
C LEU A 96 10.53 -9.85 -8.65
N TRP A 97 11.21 -9.38 -7.58
CA TRP A 97 12.35 -8.47 -7.70
C TRP A 97 13.61 -9.08 -8.33
N THR A 98 13.64 -10.39 -8.51
CA THR A 98 14.68 -11.09 -9.28
C THR A 98 14.38 -11.16 -10.78
N GLU A 99 13.20 -10.74 -11.23
CA GLU A 99 12.73 -10.81 -12.62
C GLU A 99 12.87 -9.43 -13.30
N SER A 100 13.40 -9.42 -14.53
CA SER A 100 13.64 -8.19 -15.31
C SER A 100 12.39 -7.35 -15.57
N GLU A 101 11.24 -7.99 -15.64
CA GLU A 101 9.93 -7.40 -15.86
C GLU A 101 9.55 -6.46 -14.71
N ARG A 102 9.86 -6.83 -13.45
CA ARG A 102 9.65 -5.97 -12.28
C ARG A 102 10.51 -4.71 -12.35
N VAL A 103 11.77 -4.89 -12.72
CA VAL A 103 12.72 -3.76 -12.87
C VAL A 103 12.24 -2.81 -13.96
N ALA A 104 11.89 -3.34 -15.15
CA ALA A 104 11.41 -2.54 -16.27
C ALA A 104 10.14 -1.75 -15.90
N TYR A 105 9.15 -2.42 -15.29
CA TYR A 105 7.92 -1.81 -14.82
C TYR A 105 8.17 -0.67 -13.83
N THR A 106 9.06 -0.90 -12.86
CA THR A 106 9.38 0.13 -11.86
C THR A 106 10.07 1.34 -12.49
N ILE A 107 10.96 1.13 -13.46
CA ILE A 107 11.59 2.22 -14.24
C ILE A 107 10.56 2.98 -15.08
N ASP A 108 9.61 2.29 -15.70
CA ASP A 108 8.50 2.92 -16.42
C ASP A 108 7.66 3.81 -15.46
N CYS A 109 7.34 3.32 -14.26
CA CYS A 109 6.68 4.08 -13.21
C CYS A 109 7.49 5.32 -12.78
N VAL A 110 8.82 5.21 -12.64
CA VAL A 110 9.70 6.35 -12.36
C VAL A 110 9.57 7.42 -13.44
N THR A 111 9.62 7.02 -14.70
CA THR A 111 9.49 7.93 -15.85
C THR A 111 8.12 8.64 -15.86
N VAL A 112 7.07 7.88 -15.60
CA VAL A 112 5.69 8.43 -15.58
C VAL A 112 5.51 9.39 -14.41
N LEU A 113 5.95 9.00 -13.19
CA LEU A 113 5.79 9.86 -12.02
C LEU A 113 6.56 11.17 -12.16
N ALA A 114 7.75 11.17 -12.75
CA ALA A 114 8.54 12.38 -12.95
C ALA A 114 7.77 13.47 -13.72
N ASP A 115 6.98 13.08 -14.73
CA ASP A 115 6.17 14.00 -15.53
C ASP A 115 4.81 14.31 -14.87
N LEU A 116 4.27 13.42 -14.02
CA LEU A 116 2.98 13.60 -13.36
C LEU A 116 3.07 14.25 -11.98
N LEU A 117 4.26 14.33 -11.39
CA LEU A 117 4.45 14.79 -10.03
C LEU A 117 3.92 16.21 -9.82
N ALA A 118 3.07 16.40 -8.82
CA ALA A 118 2.46 17.67 -8.48
C ALA A 118 3.52 18.77 -8.27
N GLU A 119 3.25 20.01 -8.66
CA GLU A 119 4.23 21.11 -8.65
C GLU A 119 4.74 21.44 -7.25
N ASP A 120 3.91 21.27 -6.24
CA ASP A 120 4.20 21.52 -4.83
C ASP A 120 4.85 20.33 -4.11
N ALA A 121 5.03 19.18 -4.80
CA ALA A 121 5.68 18.02 -4.23
C ALA A 121 7.19 18.25 -4.06
N THR A 122 7.71 17.95 -2.88
CA THR A 122 9.16 17.98 -2.59
C THR A 122 9.88 16.75 -3.14
N TYR A 123 9.18 15.62 -3.24
CA TYR A 123 9.63 14.37 -3.86
C TYR A 123 8.44 13.55 -4.35
N GLY A 124 8.67 12.56 -5.21
CA GLY A 124 7.71 11.54 -5.57
C GLY A 124 8.02 10.21 -4.88
N SER A 125 7.01 9.43 -4.50
CA SER A 125 7.21 8.08 -3.96
C SER A 125 6.59 7.01 -4.83
N ILE A 126 7.19 5.82 -4.86
CA ILE A 126 6.68 4.64 -5.54
C ILE A 126 6.74 3.47 -4.57
N SER A 127 5.58 2.97 -4.10
CA SER A 127 5.56 1.76 -3.28
C SER A 127 5.71 0.51 -4.15
N THR A 128 6.35 -0.52 -3.60
CA THR A 128 6.63 -1.77 -4.29
C THR A 128 6.61 -2.97 -3.37
N LEU A 129 6.38 -4.16 -3.94
CA LEU A 129 6.31 -5.41 -3.20
C LEU A 129 7.60 -5.74 -2.42
N PRO A 130 7.50 -6.50 -1.32
CA PRO A 130 8.60 -6.88 -0.45
C PRO A 130 9.36 -8.11 -0.98
N LEU A 131 10.01 -7.94 -2.13
CA LEU A 131 10.84 -8.87 -2.90
C LEU A 131 10.05 -9.96 -3.61
N ALA A 132 9.37 -10.81 -2.86
CA ALA A 132 8.62 -11.97 -3.34
C ALA A 132 7.74 -12.54 -2.23
N TRP A 133 6.88 -13.51 -2.55
CA TRP A 133 6.40 -14.49 -1.58
C TRP A 133 7.57 -15.29 -1.02
N ARG A 134 7.54 -15.66 0.27
CA ARG A 134 8.71 -16.16 1.05
C ARG A 134 9.42 -17.41 0.50
N GLU A 135 8.76 -18.22 -0.31
CA GLU A 135 9.32 -19.48 -0.80
C GLU A 135 9.08 -19.70 -2.29
N PRO A 136 10.08 -20.20 -3.03
CA PRO A 136 11.48 -20.36 -2.60
C PRO A 136 12.26 -19.04 -2.68
N TRP A 137 13.14 -18.77 -1.71
CA TRP A 137 14.03 -17.61 -1.70
C TRP A 137 15.40 -18.00 -1.15
N THR A 138 16.50 -17.55 -1.79
CA THR A 138 17.87 -17.95 -1.48
C THR A 138 18.79 -16.73 -1.41
N ASP A 139 20.03 -16.90 -0.90
CA ASP A 139 21.07 -15.87 -0.92
C ASP A 139 21.38 -15.35 -2.34
N HIS A 140 21.21 -16.21 -3.37
CA HIS A 140 21.35 -15.79 -4.76
C HIS A 140 20.25 -14.79 -5.15
N ASP A 141 19.03 -15.02 -4.71
CA ASP A 141 17.89 -14.15 -4.96
C ASP A 141 18.06 -12.80 -4.26
N ASP A 142 18.62 -12.80 -3.03
CA ASP A 142 18.98 -11.57 -2.32
C ASP A 142 19.95 -10.70 -3.13
N HIS A 143 21.00 -11.29 -3.69
CA HIS A 143 21.97 -10.57 -4.52
C HIS A 143 21.34 -10.08 -5.84
N ALA A 144 20.50 -10.89 -6.45
CA ALA A 144 19.80 -10.52 -7.68
C ALA A 144 18.84 -9.35 -7.42
N ALA A 145 18.07 -9.40 -6.34
CA ALA A 145 17.17 -8.32 -5.95
C ALA A 145 17.94 -7.02 -5.64
N ALA A 146 19.03 -7.08 -4.85
CA ALA A 146 19.86 -5.92 -4.57
C ALA A 146 20.40 -5.26 -5.87
N THR A 147 20.86 -6.08 -6.83
CA THR A 147 21.29 -5.61 -8.16
C THR A 147 20.14 -4.97 -8.93
N ALA A 148 18.93 -5.49 -8.82
CA ALA A 148 17.72 -4.94 -9.44
C ALA A 148 17.38 -3.56 -8.85
N PHE A 149 17.44 -3.40 -7.53
CA PHE A 149 17.27 -2.09 -6.87
C PHE A 149 18.31 -1.07 -7.34
N GLU A 150 19.58 -1.46 -7.46
CA GLU A 150 20.60 -0.56 -8.02
C GLU A 150 20.30 -0.10 -9.44
N GLN A 151 19.68 -0.95 -10.28
CA GLN A 151 19.28 -0.55 -11.64
C GLN A 151 18.20 0.52 -11.60
N VAL A 152 17.19 0.36 -10.74
CA VAL A 152 16.12 1.34 -10.55
C VAL A 152 16.69 2.66 -9.99
N VAL A 153 17.57 2.60 -8.98
CA VAL A 153 18.22 3.78 -8.41
C VAL A 153 19.00 4.55 -9.48
N ARG A 154 19.72 3.85 -10.37
CA ARG A 154 20.39 4.49 -11.51
C ARG A 154 19.41 5.23 -12.43
N ALA A 155 18.26 4.65 -12.70
CA ALA A 155 17.20 5.30 -13.49
C ALA A 155 16.65 6.53 -12.75
N ILE A 156 16.34 6.42 -11.46
CA ILE A 156 15.85 7.53 -10.63
C ILE A 156 16.82 8.72 -10.70
N ARG A 157 18.13 8.50 -10.53
CA ARG A 157 19.16 9.55 -10.55
C ARG A 157 19.23 10.32 -11.86
N THR A 158 18.73 9.77 -12.95
CA THR A 158 18.79 10.38 -14.28
C THR A 158 17.44 10.86 -14.79
N THR A 159 16.37 10.68 -14.00
CA THR A 159 15.01 10.99 -14.40
C THR A 159 14.46 12.18 -13.63
N GLY A 160 14.10 13.26 -14.37
CA GLY A 160 13.46 14.46 -13.83
C GLY A 160 14.38 15.35 -12.98
N ASP A 161 13.82 16.49 -12.55
CA ASP A 161 14.52 17.51 -11.76
C ASP A 161 14.21 17.40 -10.27
N ARG A 162 13.22 16.57 -9.89
CA ARG A 162 12.78 16.37 -8.51
C ARG A 162 13.03 14.94 -8.04
N PRO A 163 13.42 14.76 -6.78
CA PRO A 163 13.70 13.42 -6.24
C PRO A 163 12.51 12.48 -6.38
N ILE A 164 12.77 11.24 -6.77
CA ILE A 164 11.83 10.14 -6.65
C ILE A 164 12.45 9.11 -5.70
N ARG A 165 11.64 8.53 -4.82
CA ARG A 165 12.09 7.52 -3.87
C ARG A 165 11.24 6.26 -4.01
N LEU A 166 11.89 5.11 -4.00
CA LEU A 166 11.25 3.81 -3.96
C LEU A 166 10.95 3.44 -2.50
N ALA A 167 9.76 2.92 -2.24
CA ALA A 167 9.28 2.57 -0.92
C ALA A 167 8.91 1.07 -0.88
N VAL A 168 9.74 0.26 -0.22
CA VAL A 168 9.50 -1.19 -0.06
C VAL A 168 8.46 -1.41 1.01
N GLU A 169 7.45 -2.21 0.72
CA GLU A 169 6.27 -2.41 1.55
C GLU A 169 6.26 -3.81 2.16
N PRO A 170 6.75 -3.99 3.40
CA PRO A 170 6.71 -5.29 4.07
C PRO A 170 5.28 -5.81 4.18
N GLU A 171 5.09 -7.11 3.92
CA GLU A 171 3.77 -7.73 3.93
C GLU A 171 3.80 -9.13 4.54
N PRO A 172 2.81 -9.47 5.40
CA PRO A 172 2.70 -10.81 5.98
C PRO A 172 2.75 -11.92 4.94
N GLY A 173 3.66 -12.88 5.12
CA GLY A 173 3.83 -14.02 4.23
C GLY A 173 4.91 -13.84 3.16
N CYS A 174 5.42 -12.65 2.94
CA CYS A 174 6.48 -12.37 1.99
C CYS A 174 7.89 -12.61 2.56
N VAL A 175 8.91 -12.46 1.72
CA VAL A 175 10.33 -12.52 2.14
C VAL A 175 10.60 -11.47 3.22
N LEU A 176 10.09 -10.25 3.03
CA LEU A 176 10.09 -9.22 4.05
C LEU A 176 8.70 -9.20 4.71
N ASP A 177 8.47 -10.15 5.62
CA ASP A 177 7.18 -10.36 6.32
C ASP A 177 6.86 -9.20 7.27
N THR A 178 7.90 -8.64 7.91
CA THR A 178 7.78 -7.59 8.92
C THR A 178 8.64 -6.39 8.61
N VAL A 179 8.38 -5.26 9.29
CA VAL A 179 9.26 -4.09 9.23
C VAL A 179 10.68 -4.44 9.67
N ALA A 180 10.84 -5.30 10.68
CA ALA A 180 12.16 -5.73 11.14
C ALA A 180 12.93 -6.50 10.03
N ASP A 181 12.27 -7.38 9.29
CA ASP A 181 12.86 -8.06 8.14
C ASP A 181 13.30 -7.07 7.07
N ALA A 182 12.44 -6.08 6.77
CA ALA A 182 12.75 -5.04 5.80
C ALA A 182 13.96 -4.18 6.23
N LEU A 183 14.01 -3.74 7.47
CA LEU A 183 15.16 -3.01 8.01
C LEU A 183 16.44 -3.82 7.89
N GLY A 184 16.41 -5.10 8.28
CA GLY A 184 17.54 -6.02 8.19
C GLY A 184 18.02 -6.27 6.76
N TRP A 185 17.09 -6.29 5.79
CA TRP A 185 17.43 -6.49 4.39
C TRP A 185 17.91 -5.21 3.70
N LEU A 186 17.23 -4.08 3.90
CA LEU A 186 17.54 -2.81 3.24
C LEU A 186 18.87 -2.25 3.73
N SER A 187 19.18 -2.35 5.03
CA SER A 187 20.41 -1.81 5.59
C SER A 187 21.66 -2.38 4.93
N GLY A 188 22.46 -1.49 4.36
CA GLY A 188 23.72 -1.83 3.68
C GLY A 188 23.57 -2.50 2.29
N ARG A 189 22.32 -2.74 1.81
CA ARG A 189 22.09 -3.32 0.48
C ARG A 189 21.57 -2.32 -0.53
N VAL A 190 20.92 -1.26 -0.10
CA VAL A 190 20.33 -0.24 -0.98
C VAL A 190 20.86 1.15 -0.61
N ASP A 191 20.72 2.11 -1.52
CA ASP A 191 21.02 3.50 -1.24
C ASP A 191 19.86 4.16 -0.49
N PRO A 192 20.02 4.52 0.80
CA PRO A 192 18.93 5.04 1.62
C PRO A 192 18.43 6.43 1.17
N GLU A 193 19.17 7.15 0.32
CA GLU A 193 18.69 8.38 -0.28
C GLU A 193 17.50 8.13 -1.23
N TYR A 194 17.51 6.97 -1.93
CA TYR A 194 16.54 6.65 -2.98
C TYR A 194 15.58 5.54 -2.61
N VAL A 195 15.90 4.71 -1.62
CA VAL A 195 15.09 3.56 -1.23
C VAL A 195 14.84 3.58 0.28
N GLY A 196 13.59 3.43 0.68
CA GLY A 196 13.19 3.33 2.07
C GLY A 196 11.93 2.48 2.22
N LEU A 197 11.20 2.69 3.31
CA LEU A 197 10.01 1.93 3.65
C LEU A 197 8.73 2.58 3.12
N CYS A 198 7.81 1.75 2.61
CA CYS A 198 6.39 1.99 2.65
C CYS A 198 5.84 1.30 3.90
N LEU A 199 5.43 2.07 4.89
CA LEU A 199 4.87 1.54 6.12
C LEU A 199 3.36 1.37 5.95
N ASP A 200 2.91 0.14 5.61
CA ASP A 200 1.50 -0.19 5.64
C ASP A 200 1.07 -0.54 7.07
N THR A 201 0.07 0.20 7.59
CA THR A 201 -0.37 0.07 8.98
C THR A 201 -1.30 -1.13 9.21
N CYS A 202 -1.95 -1.67 8.17
CA CYS A 202 -2.63 -2.95 8.21
C CYS A 202 -1.62 -4.09 8.36
N HIS A 203 -0.56 -4.11 7.53
CA HIS A 203 0.50 -5.13 7.60
C HIS A 203 1.20 -5.10 8.96
N LEU A 204 1.54 -3.89 9.45
CA LEU A 204 2.11 -3.73 10.78
C LEU A 204 1.19 -4.29 11.87
N ALA A 205 -0.11 -3.97 11.81
CA ALA A 205 -1.07 -4.48 12.76
C ALA A 205 -1.19 -6.01 12.70
N VAL A 206 -1.27 -6.59 11.49
CA VAL A 206 -1.36 -8.05 11.29
C VAL A 206 -0.16 -8.76 11.90
N SER A 207 1.03 -8.20 11.82
CA SER A 207 2.23 -8.78 12.44
C SER A 207 2.24 -8.76 13.97
N PHE A 208 1.25 -8.13 14.63
CA PHE A 208 1.21 -7.87 16.08
C PHE A 208 2.43 -7.12 16.62
N ALA A 209 3.19 -6.45 15.77
CA ALA A 209 4.30 -5.61 16.20
C ALA A 209 3.80 -4.38 16.98
N ASP A 210 4.55 -4.00 18.02
CA ASP A 210 4.26 -2.76 18.73
C ASP A 210 4.63 -1.55 17.86
N PRO A 211 3.68 -0.64 17.56
CA PRO A 211 3.94 0.48 16.66
C PRO A 211 4.98 1.48 17.20
N ALA A 212 5.08 1.70 18.51
CA ALA A 212 6.04 2.62 19.08
C ALA A 212 7.47 2.05 19.04
N GLU A 213 7.64 0.76 19.37
CA GLU A 213 8.93 0.07 19.24
C GLU A 213 9.35 -0.06 17.77
N THR A 214 8.40 -0.27 16.86
CA THR A 214 8.68 -0.29 15.42
C THR A 214 9.20 1.06 14.93
N LEU A 215 8.53 2.16 15.27
CA LEU A 215 8.98 3.50 14.90
C LEU A 215 10.35 3.84 15.50
N LYS A 216 10.62 3.40 16.73
CA LYS A 216 11.93 3.54 17.36
C LYS A 216 13.00 2.76 16.60
N ALA A 217 12.74 1.52 16.22
CA ALA A 217 13.68 0.71 15.44
C ALA A 217 13.98 1.35 14.07
N ILE A 218 12.96 1.91 13.40
CA ILE A 218 13.15 2.66 12.15
C ILE A 218 14.04 3.89 12.39
N ALA A 219 13.77 4.67 13.43
CA ALA A 219 14.54 5.87 13.75
C ALA A 219 16.01 5.58 14.15
N GLU A 220 16.30 4.39 14.65
CA GLU A 220 17.65 3.91 14.97
C GLU A 220 18.37 3.30 13.76
N SER A 221 17.67 3.13 12.61
CA SER A 221 18.21 2.59 11.36
C SER A 221 18.61 3.70 10.38
N GLU A 222 19.19 3.30 9.23
CA GLU A 222 19.50 4.20 8.11
C GLU A 222 18.31 4.32 7.13
N VAL A 223 17.20 3.63 7.40
CA VAL A 223 16.07 3.50 6.48
C VAL A 223 14.94 4.46 6.87
N ASP A 224 14.61 5.38 5.99
CA ASP A 224 13.50 6.31 6.19
C ASP A 224 12.14 5.70 5.87
N ILE A 225 11.08 6.20 6.52
CA ILE A 225 9.72 6.04 6.04
C ILE A 225 9.50 7.02 4.89
N VAL A 226 9.40 6.51 3.68
CA VAL A 226 9.16 7.30 2.45
C VAL A 226 7.67 7.51 2.22
N LYS A 227 6.87 6.51 2.55
CA LYS A 227 5.42 6.47 2.33
C LYS A 227 4.75 5.69 3.46
N VAL A 228 3.53 6.07 3.78
CA VAL A 228 2.63 5.34 4.68
C VAL A 228 1.38 4.96 3.92
N GLN A 229 1.05 3.66 3.86
CA GLN A 229 -0.30 3.21 3.53
C GLN A 229 -1.13 3.31 4.81
N ALA A 230 -2.04 4.29 4.84
CA ALA A 230 -2.99 4.47 5.93
C ALA A 230 -4.14 3.47 5.75
N SER A 231 -4.04 2.38 6.44
CA SER A 231 -4.89 1.20 6.32
C SER A 231 -5.19 0.63 7.71
N ALA A 232 -6.19 -0.23 7.83
CA ALA A 232 -6.51 -0.92 9.07
C ALA A 232 -6.89 -2.37 8.80
N ALA A 233 -6.40 -3.30 9.64
CA ALA A 233 -6.73 -4.70 9.56
C ALA A 233 -8.08 -5.03 10.22
N LEU A 234 -8.69 -6.12 9.80
CA LEU A 234 -9.79 -6.75 10.53
C LEU A 234 -9.22 -7.42 11.79
N HIS A 235 -9.88 -7.20 12.93
CA HIS A 235 -9.47 -7.72 14.24
C HIS A 235 -10.60 -8.48 14.92
N VAL A 236 -10.25 -9.56 15.61
CA VAL A 236 -11.19 -10.33 16.43
C VAL A 236 -10.49 -10.89 17.67
N GLU A 237 -11.06 -10.64 18.86
CA GLU A 237 -10.50 -11.12 20.12
C GLU A 237 -10.69 -12.63 20.33
N LYS A 238 -11.82 -13.18 19.86
CA LYS A 238 -12.20 -14.58 20.06
C LYS A 238 -12.71 -15.17 18.75
N PRO A 239 -11.82 -15.73 17.93
CA PRO A 239 -12.19 -16.22 16.60
C PRO A 239 -13.34 -17.20 16.58
N ALA A 240 -13.38 -18.17 17.52
CA ALA A 240 -14.43 -19.17 17.59
C ALA A 240 -15.82 -18.55 17.83
N GLU A 241 -15.92 -17.45 18.60
CA GLU A 241 -17.18 -16.75 18.85
C GLU A 241 -17.61 -15.88 17.66
N ALA A 242 -16.68 -15.58 16.72
CA ALA A 242 -16.89 -14.73 15.56
C ALA A 242 -16.89 -15.51 14.23
N ALA A 243 -16.90 -16.83 14.24
CA ALA A 243 -16.70 -17.67 13.06
C ALA A 243 -17.67 -17.35 11.91
N GLU A 244 -18.96 -17.12 12.21
CA GLU A 244 -19.97 -16.78 11.22
C GLU A 244 -19.71 -15.40 10.59
N ALA A 245 -19.31 -14.41 11.41
CA ALA A 245 -18.95 -13.08 10.92
C ALA A 245 -17.68 -13.08 10.10
N LEU A 246 -16.62 -13.80 10.53
CA LEU A 246 -15.37 -13.95 9.78
C LEU A 246 -15.57 -14.64 8.43
N ALA A 247 -16.49 -15.62 8.36
CA ALA A 247 -16.77 -16.32 7.11
C ALA A 247 -17.26 -15.38 5.99
N THR A 248 -17.86 -14.25 6.32
CA THR A 248 -18.29 -13.25 5.32
C THR A 248 -17.14 -12.50 4.66
N PHE A 249 -15.93 -12.56 5.24
CA PHE A 249 -14.72 -11.96 4.70
C PHE A 249 -13.84 -12.97 3.95
N ALA A 250 -14.19 -14.25 3.94
CA ALA A 250 -13.47 -15.28 3.20
C ALA A 250 -13.91 -15.29 1.74
N GLU A 251 -13.36 -14.36 0.94
CA GLU A 251 -13.66 -14.21 -0.47
C GLU A 251 -12.51 -14.77 -1.35
N PRO A 252 -12.75 -15.14 -2.61
CA PRO A 252 -11.76 -15.88 -3.40
C PRO A 252 -10.69 -15.01 -4.08
N ARG A 253 -10.86 -13.70 -4.19
CA ARG A 253 -10.01 -12.83 -5.02
C ARG A 253 -8.63 -12.62 -4.41
N TYR A 254 -8.59 -12.12 -3.16
CA TYR A 254 -7.35 -11.74 -2.50
C TYR A 254 -6.90 -12.80 -1.47
N LEU A 255 -5.61 -12.75 -1.09
CA LEU A 255 -5.12 -13.44 0.09
C LEU A 255 -5.47 -12.63 1.33
N HIS A 256 -5.97 -13.31 2.34
CA HIS A 256 -6.26 -12.73 3.65
C HIS A 256 -5.43 -13.43 4.71
N GLN A 257 -4.13 -13.08 4.77
CA GLN A 257 -3.21 -13.66 5.74
C GLN A 257 -3.71 -13.43 7.16
N VAL A 258 -3.64 -14.45 7.99
CA VAL A 258 -4.06 -14.37 9.39
C VAL A 258 -2.88 -14.57 10.31
N ARG A 259 -2.85 -13.77 11.36
CA ARG A 259 -1.93 -13.96 12.48
C ARG A 259 -2.73 -14.08 13.76
N GLU A 260 -2.31 -15.01 14.64
CA GLU A 260 -2.84 -15.21 15.97
C GLU A 260 -1.76 -14.92 17.00
N LEU A 261 -2.08 -14.10 17.99
CA LEU A 261 -1.19 -13.85 19.12
C LEU A 261 -1.48 -14.85 20.24
N GLY A 262 -0.56 -15.80 20.44
CA GLY A 262 -0.65 -16.77 21.54
C GLY A 262 -0.42 -16.12 22.92
N ALA A 263 -0.92 -16.76 23.96
CA ALA A 263 -0.74 -16.29 25.35
C ALA A 263 0.72 -16.24 25.81
N ASP A 264 1.60 -16.96 25.14
CA ASP A 264 3.06 -16.96 25.33
C ASP A 264 3.79 -15.84 24.56
N GLY A 265 3.06 -15.02 23.82
CA GLY A 265 3.59 -13.96 22.96
C GLY A 265 4.08 -14.44 21.58
N VAL A 266 3.91 -15.72 21.26
CA VAL A 266 4.24 -16.24 19.92
C VAL A 266 3.14 -15.87 18.93
N VAL A 267 3.56 -15.37 17.76
CA VAL A 267 2.65 -15.06 16.65
C VAL A 267 2.60 -16.25 15.70
N HIS A 268 1.46 -16.94 15.69
CA HIS A 268 1.18 -18.01 14.75
C HIS A 268 0.67 -17.46 13.43
N LYS A 269 0.90 -18.19 12.31
CA LYS A 269 0.70 -17.69 10.95
C LYS A 269 -0.14 -18.67 10.14
N ALA A 270 -1.11 -18.14 9.41
CA ALA A 270 -1.79 -18.84 8.31
C ALA A 270 -1.78 -17.92 7.07
N ASP A 271 -1.72 -18.52 5.89
CA ASP A 271 -1.55 -17.78 4.64
C ASP A 271 -2.86 -17.24 4.08
N ASP A 272 -3.99 -17.84 4.46
CA ASP A 272 -5.31 -17.35 4.06
C ASP A 272 -6.34 -17.61 5.17
N LEU A 273 -7.41 -16.81 5.21
CA LEU A 273 -8.44 -16.91 6.24
C LEU A 273 -9.16 -18.29 6.28
N PRO A 274 -9.47 -18.95 5.15
CA PRO A 274 -10.01 -20.31 5.20
C PRO A 274 -9.08 -21.34 5.86
N GLU A 275 -7.76 -21.19 5.67
CA GLU A 275 -6.73 -22.08 6.21
C GLU A 275 -6.52 -21.88 7.71
N ALA A 276 -6.71 -20.65 8.20
CA ALA A 276 -6.52 -20.27 9.57
C ALA A 276 -7.29 -21.16 10.57
N TRP A 277 -8.47 -21.64 10.18
CA TRP A 277 -9.32 -22.52 11.03
C TRP A 277 -8.71 -23.90 11.31
N THR A 278 -7.76 -24.33 10.50
CA THR A 278 -7.09 -25.64 10.65
C THR A 278 -5.63 -25.51 11.07
N GLU A 279 -5.00 -24.37 10.80
CA GLU A 279 -3.56 -24.14 11.00
C GLU A 279 -3.24 -23.40 12.30
N LEU A 280 -4.17 -22.55 12.77
CA LEU A 280 -3.97 -21.76 13.98
C LEU A 280 -4.56 -22.43 15.21
N PRO A 281 -3.98 -22.20 16.41
CA PRO A 281 -4.54 -22.70 17.67
C PRO A 281 -5.98 -22.26 17.96
N GLY A 282 -6.34 -21.04 17.55
CA GLY A 282 -7.68 -20.47 17.77
C GLY A 282 -7.96 -20.05 19.21
N GLU A 283 -6.92 -19.91 20.03
CA GLU A 283 -7.01 -19.58 21.46
C GLU A 283 -6.80 -18.08 21.73
N GLY A 284 -6.03 -17.41 20.83
CA GLY A 284 -5.70 -15.99 20.93
C GLY A 284 -6.47 -15.10 19.93
N PRO A 285 -6.29 -13.77 20.02
CA PRO A 285 -6.86 -12.84 19.04
C PRO A 285 -6.27 -13.06 17.66
N TRP A 286 -7.12 -12.87 16.63
CA TRP A 286 -6.70 -12.87 15.24
C TRP A 286 -6.68 -11.47 14.68
N ARG A 287 -5.70 -11.20 13.81
CA ARG A 287 -5.68 -10.07 12.87
C ARG A 287 -5.59 -10.62 11.46
N VAL A 288 -6.49 -10.15 10.62
CA VAL A 288 -6.65 -10.62 9.25
C VAL A 288 -6.25 -9.49 8.31
N HIS A 289 -5.39 -9.78 7.35
CA HIS A 289 -5.03 -8.87 6.27
C HIS A 289 -6.24 -8.67 5.35
N PHE A 290 -7.13 -7.84 5.79
CA PHE A 290 -8.30 -7.35 5.06
C PHE A 290 -8.41 -5.86 5.37
N HIS A 291 -8.20 -4.99 4.37
CA HIS A 291 -8.22 -3.55 4.58
C HIS A 291 -9.64 -3.08 4.91
N MET A 292 -9.84 -2.70 6.15
CA MET A 292 -11.12 -2.20 6.64
C MET A 292 -11.23 -0.69 6.45
N PRO A 293 -12.41 -0.15 6.05
CA PRO A 293 -12.61 1.28 5.95
C PRO A 293 -12.26 2.02 7.25
N LEU A 294 -11.44 3.08 7.16
CA LEU A 294 -10.91 3.78 8.33
C LEU A 294 -11.98 4.46 9.18
N HIS A 295 -13.05 4.92 8.55
CA HIS A 295 -14.11 5.71 9.20
C HIS A 295 -15.20 4.86 9.86
N GLN A 296 -15.23 3.56 9.60
CA GLN A 296 -16.32 2.68 10.03
C GLN A 296 -15.78 1.43 10.70
N ALA A 297 -16.24 1.17 11.92
CA ALA A 297 -16.01 -0.12 12.58
C ALA A 297 -17.02 -1.16 12.08
N PRO A 298 -16.61 -2.44 11.87
CA PRO A 298 -17.54 -3.52 11.60
C PRO A 298 -18.45 -3.79 12.79
N ALA A 299 -19.51 -4.56 12.57
CA ALA A 299 -20.39 -5.00 13.65
C ALA A 299 -19.63 -5.93 14.65
N ALA A 300 -19.93 -5.80 15.93
CA ALA A 300 -19.40 -6.73 16.92
C ALA A 300 -19.80 -8.19 16.56
N PRO A 301 -18.91 -9.19 16.80
CA PRO A 301 -17.71 -9.16 17.61
C PRO A 301 -16.42 -8.77 16.87
N LEU A 302 -16.53 -8.26 15.65
CA LEU A 302 -15.38 -7.80 14.86
C LEU A 302 -14.99 -6.36 15.25
N ALA A 303 -13.74 -6.03 15.04
CA ALA A 303 -13.16 -4.70 15.26
C ALA A 303 -12.15 -4.37 14.15
N THR A 304 -11.54 -3.18 14.21
CA THR A 304 -10.45 -2.77 13.33
C THR A 304 -9.23 -2.36 14.12
N THR A 305 -8.10 -2.22 13.45
CA THR A 305 -6.82 -1.80 14.04
C THR A 305 -6.49 -0.32 13.79
N THR A 306 -7.49 0.54 13.69
CA THR A 306 -7.29 2.00 13.47
C THR A 306 -6.52 2.69 14.60
N ASP A 307 -6.45 2.09 15.80
CA ASP A 307 -5.62 2.53 16.92
C ASP A 307 -4.12 2.38 16.62
N VAL A 308 -3.71 1.32 15.92
CA VAL A 308 -2.34 1.14 15.42
C VAL A 308 -1.97 2.28 14.47
N LEU A 309 -2.83 2.58 13.48
CA LEU A 309 -2.63 3.69 12.55
C LEU A 309 -2.49 5.04 13.28
N ARG A 310 -3.37 5.33 14.27
CA ARG A 310 -3.26 6.56 15.06
C ARG A 310 -1.94 6.65 15.82
N THR A 311 -1.49 5.54 16.41
CA THR A 311 -0.22 5.48 17.13
C THR A 311 0.96 5.73 16.20
N VAL A 312 0.96 5.11 15.01
CA VAL A 312 1.96 5.36 13.97
C VAL A 312 1.96 6.83 13.58
N ALA A 313 0.80 7.40 13.22
CA ALA A 313 0.69 8.80 12.79
C ALA A 313 1.21 9.79 13.83
N ALA A 314 0.93 9.53 15.11
CA ALA A 314 1.41 10.38 16.21
C ALA A 314 2.94 10.32 16.37
N GLY A 315 3.57 9.21 16.02
CA GLY A 315 5.02 8.99 16.15
C GLY A 315 5.85 9.15 14.89
N LEU A 316 5.24 9.42 13.71
CA LEU A 316 5.95 9.48 12.43
C LEU A 316 7.12 10.46 12.46
N PRO A 317 8.33 10.07 12.02
CA PRO A 317 9.42 11.01 11.78
C PRO A 317 9.19 11.75 10.46
N GLY A 318 9.42 13.05 10.43
CA GLY A 318 9.29 13.85 9.20
C GLY A 318 7.86 13.92 8.65
N GLU A 319 7.77 14.06 7.32
CA GLU A 319 6.52 14.21 6.58
C GLU A 319 6.45 13.24 5.39
N PRO A 320 6.33 11.93 5.63
CA PRO A 320 6.17 10.96 4.55
C PRO A 320 4.85 11.19 3.80
N HIS A 321 4.76 10.67 2.57
CA HIS A 321 3.48 10.65 1.88
C HIS A 321 2.51 9.71 2.62
N ILE A 322 1.30 10.18 2.89
CA ILE A 322 0.24 9.37 3.49
C ILE A 322 -0.80 9.07 2.42
N GLU A 323 -1.04 7.81 2.17
CA GLU A 323 -2.04 7.35 1.20
C GLU A 323 -3.06 6.47 1.91
N VAL A 324 -4.34 6.83 1.84
CA VAL A 324 -5.43 5.97 2.32
C VAL A 324 -5.60 4.82 1.33
N GLU A 325 -5.49 3.60 1.84
CA GLU A 325 -5.58 2.39 1.02
C GLU A 325 -6.59 1.39 1.58
N THR A 326 -7.74 1.30 0.92
CA THR A 326 -8.77 0.29 1.18
C THR A 326 -9.18 -0.35 -0.16
N TYR A 327 -8.29 -1.19 -0.71
CA TYR A 327 -8.53 -1.84 -2.00
C TYR A 327 -9.69 -2.85 -1.96
N THR A 328 -10.07 -3.28 -0.79
CA THR A 328 -11.10 -4.30 -0.53
C THR A 328 -12.55 -3.81 -0.68
N TRP A 329 -12.79 -2.54 -0.98
CA TRP A 329 -14.14 -1.99 -1.12
C TRP A 329 -15.08 -2.84 -1.97
N SER A 330 -14.58 -3.42 -3.08
CA SER A 330 -15.39 -4.25 -3.98
C SER A 330 -15.72 -5.64 -3.44
N VAL A 331 -15.08 -6.07 -2.36
CA VAL A 331 -15.24 -7.39 -1.72
C VAL A 331 -15.70 -7.28 -0.26
N LEU A 332 -15.99 -6.07 0.22
CA LEU A 332 -16.63 -5.88 1.52
C LEU A 332 -18.01 -6.53 1.54
N PRO A 333 -18.39 -7.23 2.63
CA PRO A 333 -19.70 -7.84 2.75
C PRO A 333 -20.88 -6.86 2.55
N ASP A 334 -20.70 -5.62 2.99
CA ASP A 334 -21.68 -4.53 2.87
C ASP A 334 -21.06 -3.33 2.14
N ALA A 335 -20.56 -3.55 0.92
CA ALA A 335 -20.03 -2.49 0.09
C ALA A 335 -21.13 -1.47 -0.27
N GLY A 336 -21.06 -0.29 0.32
CA GLY A 336 -22.02 0.80 0.10
C GLY A 336 -21.64 1.73 -1.04
N ASP A 337 -21.89 3.04 -0.88
CA ASP A 337 -21.46 4.10 -1.79
C ASP A 337 -19.93 4.27 -1.76
N LEU A 338 -19.23 3.77 -2.77
CA LEU A 338 -17.75 3.84 -2.85
C LEU A 338 -17.24 5.29 -2.78
N VAL A 339 -17.88 6.22 -3.49
CA VAL A 339 -17.48 7.66 -3.47
C VAL A 339 -17.67 8.25 -2.08
N GLY A 340 -18.80 7.94 -1.44
CA GLY A 340 -19.06 8.36 -0.07
C GLY A 340 -18.11 7.75 0.93
N GLY A 341 -17.78 6.48 0.75
CA GLY A 341 -16.84 5.76 1.60
C GLY A 341 -15.43 6.33 1.52
N ILE A 342 -14.87 6.49 0.33
CA ILE A 342 -13.54 7.10 0.13
C ILE A 342 -13.51 8.53 0.69
N ALA A 343 -14.55 9.33 0.46
CA ALA A 343 -14.60 10.68 1.01
C ALA A 343 -14.59 10.67 2.55
N ALA A 344 -15.36 9.79 3.18
CA ALA A 344 -15.41 9.64 4.63
C ALA A 344 -14.06 9.13 5.21
N GLU A 345 -13.35 8.23 4.52
CA GLU A 345 -12.01 7.81 4.91
C GLU A 345 -11.00 8.97 4.86
N LEU A 346 -11.05 9.80 3.81
CA LEU A 346 -10.18 10.97 3.70
C LEU A 346 -10.50 12.04 4.75
N GLU A 347 -11.77 12.26 5.08
CA GLU A 347 -12.15 13.12 6.20
C GLU A 347 -11.64 12.59 7.53
N TRP A 348 -11.80 11.28 7.75
CA TRP A 348 -11.27 10.61 8.94
C TRP A 348 -9.74 10.73 9.00
N ALA A 349 -9.03 10.51 7.90
CA ALA A 349 -7.58 10.62 7.83
C ALA A 349 -7.11 12.06 8.12
N LYS A 350 -7.75 13.08 7.55
CA LYS A 350 -7.46 14.48 7.86
C LYS A 350 -7.66 14.80 9.34
N ALA A 351 -8.72 14.28 9.95
CA ALA A 351 -9.02 14.55 11.36
C ALA A 351 -8.10 13.81 12.35
N ASN A 352 -7.54 12.66 11.96
CA ASN A 352 -6.80 11.79 12.88
C ASN A 352 -5.29 11.66 12.59
N LEU A 353 -4.83 11.98 11.38
CA LEU A 353 -3.45 11.71 10.96
C LEU A 353 -2.63 12.99 10.73
N VAL A 354 -3.27 14.16 10.58
CA VAL A 354 -2.57 15.43 10.39
C VAL A 354 -2.25 16.06 11.74
N ARG A 355 -0.99 16.41 11.96
CA ARG A 355 -0.57 17.11 13.17
C ARG A 355 -1.03 18.58 13.09
N GLU A 356 -1.53 19.13 14.21
CA GLU A 356 -1.83 20.56 14.31
C GLU A 356 -0.57 21.39 14.01
N GLY A 357 -0.66 22.25 12.99
CA GLY A 357 0.45 23.15 12.59
C GLY A 357 1.12 22.80 11.25
N VAL A 358 0.75 21.71 10.59
CA VAL A 358 1.15 21.38 9.21
C VAL A 358 -0.03 21.72 8.30
N SER A 359 0.18 22.56 7.27
CA SER A 359 -0.87 22.86 6.29
C SER A 359 -1.26 21.59 5.54
N ALA A 360 -2.55 21.29 5.57
CA ALA A 360 -3.15 20.14 4.88
C ALA A 360 -3.11 20.30 3.36
#